data_ca81c38a1bd03a9cd4381cccb1316931
#
_entry.id   ca81c38a1bd03a9cd4381cccb1316931
#
_cell.length_a   1.000
_cell.length_b   1.000
_cell.length_c   1.000
_cell.angle_alpha   90.00
_cell.angle_beta   90.00
_cell.angle_gamma   90.00
#
_symmetry.space_group_name_H-M   'P 1'
#
loop_
_entity.id
_entity.type
_entity.pdbx_description
1 polymer ?
#
loop_
_entity_poly.entity_id
_entity_poly.type
_entity_poly.pdbx_seq_one_letter_code
_entity_poly.pdbx_strand_id
1 'polypeptide(L)'
;PQPLGDTIKINTGGGQIGEFLQDQVWGSDKEYGHVAGNFQFVTDAIDIQNTDNDDIYRSSLNRVALYKIRVKPGTYSLTLSFSENHYDNIGDRVFDIFLEGNQVVEGLDVFDNASAFSLYTINFNNIEVLDGILDIHLSADIYGVGYSAAGPFINAIEVMLENSLLASPDVPREFSLHKPYPNPFNNTISIPMTNSIRSDVVIEIFDISGRKIETIFNGQLQTGKKDFQWNANKASSGVYLVHSLINGESSYEKIMLIK
;
A
#
# COMPACT_ATOMS: atom_id res chain seq x y z
N PRO A 1 7.69 -8.06 11.30
CA PRO A 1 7.07 -7.00 12.10
C PRO A 1 5.55 -7.13 12.09
N GLN A 2 4.90 -6.67 13.14
CA GLN A 2 3.45 -6.64 13.23
C GLN A 2 2.95 -5.27 12.73
N PRO A 3 1.72 -5.18 12.19
CA PRO A 3 1.11 -3.89 11.88
C PRO A 3 1.05 -2.99 13.12
N LEU A 4 1.24 -1.69 12.92
CA LEU A 4 1.01 -0.67 13.94
C LEU A 4 -0.48 -0.63 14.33
N GLY A 5 -0.82 0.16 15.36
CA GLY A 5 -2.20 0.33 15.82
C GLY A 5 -3.13 0.95 14.76
N ASP A 6 -4.37 1.17 15.15
CA ASP A 6 -5.40 1.70 14.24
C ASP A 6 -5.20 3.20 13.92
N THR A 7 -4.38 3.91 14.70
CA THR A 7 -3.94 5.29 14.42
C THR A 7 -2.43 5.34 14.47
N ILE A 8 -1.82 5.91 13.43
CA ILE A 8 -0.37 6.01 13.25
C ILE A 8 -0.06 7.45 12.88
N LYS A 9 0.88 8.08 13.62
CA LYS A 9 1.36 9.43 13.32
C LYS A 9 2.88 9.40 13.21
N ILE A 10 3.44 9.97 12.17
CA ILE A 10 4.87 9.95 11.87
C ILE A 10 5.36 11.36 11.59
N ASN A 11 6.39 11.77 12.31
CA ASN A 11 7.14 12.99 12.06
C ASN A 11 8.23 12.68 11.02
N THR A 12 7.92 12.86 9.76
CA THR A 12 8.83 12.50 8.67
C THR A 12 10.01 13.48 8.61
N GLY A 13 11.22 12.92 8.56
CA GLY A 13 12.44 13.69 8.62
C GLY A 13 12.78 14.21 10.03
N GLY A 14 12.07 13.76 11.06
CA GLY A 14 12.27 14.25 12.44
C GLY A 14 12.34 13.13 13.47
N GLY A 15 12.62 13.55 14.72
CA GLY A 15 12.57 12.69 15.90
C GLY A 15 11.16 12.48 16.42
N GLN A 16 11.01 11.68 17.45
CA GLN A 16 9.71 11.50 18.11
C GLN A 16 9.27 12.78 18.82
N ILE A 17 8.04 13.22 18.56
CA ILE A 17 7.41 14.38 19.21
C ILE A 17 5.99 13.99 19.62
N GLY A 18 5.73 13.92 20.94
CA GLY A 18 4.44 13.49 21.45
C GLY A 18 4.01 12.13 20.89
N GLU A 19 2.86 12.09 20.21
CA GLU A 19 2.33 10.89 19.57
C GLU A 19 2.95 10.61 18.18
N PHE A 20 3.69 11.56 17.62
CA PHE A 20 4.33 11.40 16.33
C PHE A 20 5.62 10.59 16.50
N LEU A 21 5.66 9.43 15.86
CA LEU A 21 6.82 8.54 15.83
C LEU A 21 7.97 9.19 15.05
N GLN A 22 9.20 8.90 15.44
CA GLN A 22 10.38 9.32 14.70
C GLN A 22 10.40 8.69 13.30
N ASP A 23 11.02 9.37 12.35
CA ASP A 23 11.26 8.79 11.02
C ASP A 23 12.33 7.70 11.05
N GLN A 24 12.24 6.77 10.09
CA GLN A 24 13.23 5.71 9.91
C GLN A 24 13.27 5.22 8.47
N VAL A 25 14.40 4.57 8.11
CA VAL A 25 14.55 3.91 6.83
C VAL A 25 13.72 2.62 6.80
N TRP A 26 13.01 2.38 5.72
CA TRP A 26 12.26 1.15 5.49
C TRP A 26 13.18 -0.08 5.46
N GLY A 27 12.73 -1.16 6.04
CA GLY A 27 13.39 -2.46 6.05
C GLY A 27 12.40 -3.60 6.25
N SER A 28 12.82 -4.82 5.96
CA SER A 28 11.98 -6.00 6.15
C SER A 28 11.59 -6.25 7.62
N ASP A 29 12.36 -5.69 8.53
CA ASP A 29 12.20 -5.75 9.99
C ASP A 29 11.49 -4.52 10.59
N LYS A 30 11.04 -3.56 9.74
CA LYS A 30 10.42 -2.31 10.17
C LYS A 30 8.91 -2.30 9.92
N GLU A 31 8.20 -1.62 10.78
CA GLU A 31 6.76 -1.41 10.66
C GLU A 31 6.41 -0.29 9.69
N TYR A 32 7.31 0.70 9.53
CA TYR A 32 7.15 1.83 8.61
C TYR A 32 8.51 2.39 8.23
N GLY A 33 8.56 3.27 7.24
CA GLY A 33 9.76 4.03 6.90
C GLY A 33 9.81 4.46 5.43
N HIS A 34 10.78 5.33 5.15
CA HIS A 34 11.08 5.82 3.81
C HIS A 34 12.08 4.90 3.07
N VAL A 35 11.91 4.77 1.76
CA VAL A 35 12.86 3.99 0.91
C VAL A 35 14.07 4.84 0.54
N ALA A 36 13.88 6.14 0.28
CA ALA A 36 14.94 7.12 0.03
C ALA A 36 14.49 8.49 0.53
N GLY A 37 15.42 9.36 0.86
CA GLY A 37 15.15 10.72 1.32
C GLY A 37 16.32 11.32 2.10
N ASN A 38 16.26 12.64 2.27
CA ASN A 38 17.22 13.39 3.07
C ASN A 38 16.47 14.26 4.08
N PHE A 39 16.94 14.26 5.32
CA PHE A 39 16.41 15.15 6.34
C PHE A 39 16.73 16.61 6.01
N GLN A 40 15.75 17.47 6.21
CA GLN A 40 15.93 18.93 6.25
C GLN A 40 15.30 19.47 7.53
N PHE A 41 15.94 20.46 8.10
CA PHE A 41 15.48 21.10 9.32
C PHE A 41 15.72 22.60 9.24
N VAL A 42 14.75 23.39 9.67
CA VAL A 42 14.89 24.83 9.84
C VAL A 42 15.05 25.18 11.32
N THR A 43 15.58 26.36 11.61
CA THR A 43 15.91 26.79 12.98
C THR A 43 14.67 26.86 13.88
N ASP A 44 14.85 26.59 15.17
CA ASP A 44 13.80 26.59 16.19
C ASP A 44 13.09 27.95 16.37
N ALA A 45 13.67 29.03 15.83
CA ALA A 45 13.11 30.37 15.95
C ALA A 45 11.99 30.69 14.94
N ILE A 46 11.72 29.79 14.00
CA ILE A 46 10.73 30.01 12.95
C ILE A 46 9.36 29.52 13.44
N ASP A 47 8.39 30.41 13.40
CA ASP A 47 6.98 30.14 13.64
C ASP A 47 6.36 29.55 12.37
N ILE A 48 5.69 28.41 12.47
CA ILE A 48 4.95 27.77 11.37
C ILE A 48 3.48 28.18 11.50
N GLN A 49 2.99 28.92 10.56
CA GLN A 49 1.61 29.41 10.58
C GLN A 49 0.59 28.25 10.47
N ASN A 50 -0.60 28.45 11.02
CA ASN A 50 -1.73 27.52 10.99
C ASN A 50 -1.50 26.20 11.80
N THR A 51 -0.59 26.23 12.78
CA THR A 51 -0.35 25.12 13.72
C THR A 51 0.10 25.65 15.08
N ASP A 52 -0.15 24.87 16.14
CA ASP A 52 0.43 25.05 17.46
C ASP A 52 1.62 24.08 17.71
N ASN A 53 1.99 23.28 16.70
CA ASN A 53 3.00 22.21 16.79
C ASN A 53 4.17 22.44 15.82
N ASP A 54 4.76 23.62 15.86
CA ASP A 54 5.88 24.02 14.97
C ASP A 54 6.98 22.99 14.86
N ASP A 55 7.34 22.33 15.98
CA ASP A 55 8.44 21.39 16.03
C ASP A 55 8.31 20.21 15.08
N ILE A 56 7.07 19.81 14.76
CA ILE A 56 6.80 18.75 13.78
C ILE A 56 7.11 19.25 12.36
N TYR A 57 6.71 20.49 12.06
CA TYR A 57 6.74 21.03 10.69
C TYR A 57 8.02 21.79 10.36
N ARG A 58 8.94 21.98 11.33
CA ARG A 58 10.31 22.47 11.10
C ARG A 58 11.22 21.41 10.50
N SER A 59 10.90 20.13 10.65
CA SER A 59 11.60 19.03 10.00
C SER A 59 10.82 18.52 8.78
N SER A 60 11.53 18.01 7.79
CA SER A 60 10.93 17.37 6.62
C SER A 60 11.83 16.29 6.06
N LEU A 61 11.22 15.29 5.46
CA LEU A 61 11.91 14.32 4.62
C LEU A 61 11.85 14.81 3.17
N ASN A 62 13.00 15.12 2.59
CA ASN A 62 13.12 15.66 1.23
C ASN A 62 13.64 14.62 0.25
N ARG A 63 13.29 14.77 -1.03
CA ARG A 63 13.61 13.82 -2.11
C ARG A 63 13.14 12.40 -1.77
N VAL A 64 12.05 12.31 -1.05
CA VAL A 64 11.40 11.05 -0.73
C VAL A 64 10.63 10.57 -1.96
N ALA A 65 10.96 9.37 -2.43
CA ALA A 65 10.21 8.76 -3.53
C ALA A 65 9.06 7.89 -3.02
N LEU A 66 9.27 7.16 -1.93
CA LEU A 66 8.32 6.18 -1.44
C LEU A 66 8.39 6.08 0.09
N TYR A 67 7.24 6.13 0.73
CA TYR A 67 7.04 5.85 2.14
C TYR A 67 6.14 4.63 2.30
N LYS A 68 6.48 3.71 3.18
CA LYS A 68 5.75 2.46 3.41
C LYS A 68 5.36 2.31 4.86
N ILE A 69 4.14 1.86 5.10
CA ILE A 69 3.61 1.64 6.45
C ILE A 69 2.90 0.29 6.49
N ARG A 70 3.31 -0.61 7.40
CA ARG A 70 2.61 -1.87 7.62
C ARG A 70 1.33 -1.62 8.38
N VAL A 71 0.24 -2.02 7.78
CA VAL A 71 -1.11 -1.85 8.31
C VAL A 71 -1.88 -3.17 8.18
N LYS A 72 -2.99 -3.30 8.89
CA LYS A 72 -3.93 -4.40 8.63
C LYS A 72 -4.60 -4.17 7.28
N PRO A 73 -4.95 -5.21 6.50
CA PRO A 73 -5.84 -5.00 5.36
C PRO A 73 -7.12 -4.27 5.78
N GLY A 74 -7.46 -3.19 5.07
CA GLY A 74 -8.57 -2.33 5.48
C GLY A 74 -8.71 -1.08 4.62
N THR A 75 -9.67 -0.23 4.98
CA THR A 75 -9.80 1.12 4.43
C THR A 75 -9.30 2.14 5.44
N TYR A 76 -8.61 3.14 4.96
CA TYR A 76 -7.91 4.12 5.77
C TYR A 76 -8.25 5.55 5.36
N SER A 77 -8.26 6.45 6.35
CA SER A 77 -8.05 7.86 6.11
C SER A 77 -6.57 8.19 6.31
N LEU A 78 -6.08 9.09 5.48
CA LEU A 78 -4.69 9.53 5.45
C LEU A 78 -4.64 11.05 5.42
N THR A 79 -3.86 11.65 6.30
CA THR A 79 -3.52 13.06 6.27
C THR A 79 -2.03 13.20 5.96
N LEU A 80 -1.72 13.87 4.86
CA LEU A 80 -0.37 14.27 4.51
C LEU A 80 -0.18 15.74 4.82
N SER A 81 0.87 16.08 5.55
CA SER A 81 1.13 17.43 6.04
C SER A 81 2.45 17.96 5.51
N PHE A 82 2.42 19.20 5.05
CA PHE A 82 3.52 19.90 4.40
C PHE A 82 3.69 21.30 4.97
N SER A 83 4.93 21.77 5.06
CA SER A 83 5.29 23.16 5.28
C SER A 83 6.50 23.48 4.42
N GLU A 84 6.34 24.33 3.40
CA GLU A 84 7.46 24.72 2.55
C GLU A 84 8.36 25.70 3.29
N ASN A 85 9.53 25.23 3.70
CA ASN A 85 10.44 25.96 4.55
C ASN A 85 11.73 26.40 3.84
N HIS A 86 11.88 26.12 2.54
CA HIS A 86 13.12 26.31 1.82
C HIS A 86 12.99 27.10 0.53
N TYR A 87 11.83 27.07 -0.12
CA TYR A 87 11.55 27.73 -1.39
C TYR A 87 10.46 28.79 -1.21
N ASP A 88 10.59 29.90 -1.93
CA ASP A 88 9.76 31.09 -1.77
C ASP A 88 9.16 31.59 -3.09
N ASN A 89 9.21 30.77 -4.14
CA ASN A 89 8.59 31.09 -5.42
C ASN A 89 7.69 29.93 -5.90
N ILE A 90 6.58 30.29 -6.53
CA ILE A 90 5.69 29.36 -7.22
C ILE A 90 6.47 28.63 -8.32
N GLY A 91 6.34 27.33 -8.40
CA GLY A 91 6.98 26.48 -9.39
C GLY A 91 8.36 25.94 -8.98
N ASP A 92 8.96 26.42 -7.88
CA ASP A 92 10.27 25.94 -7.41
C ASP A 92 10.23 24.48 -6.99
N ARG A 93 9.08 24.02 -6.44
CA ARG A 93 8.89 22.63 -6.00
C ARG A 93 7.48 22.16 -6.32
N VAL A 94 7.37 21.38 -7.38
CA VAL A 94 6.11 20.79 -7.85
C VAL A 94 6.26 19.27 -7.93
N PHE A 95 5.29 18.53 -7.42
CA PHE A 95 5.31 17.06 -7.43
C PHE A 95 3.91 16.46 -7.38
N ASP A 96 3.82 15.18 -7.75
CA ASP A 96 2.60 14.39 -7.71
C ASP A 96 2.59 13.49 -6.49
N ILE A 97 1.38 13.09 -6.08
CA ILE A 97 1.16 12.13 -5.01
C ILE A 97 0.37 10.93 -5.55
N PHE A 98 0.86 9.74 -5.25
CA PHE A 98 0.20 8.47 -5.52
C PHE A 98 -0.01 7.71 -4.21
N LEU A 99 -1.19 7.14 -4.04
CA LEU A 99 -1.53 6.24 -2.94
C LEU A 99 -1.93 4.89 -3.54
N GLU A 100 -1.34 3.80 -3.07
CA GLU A 100 -1.59 2.45 -3.60
C GLU A 100 -1.46 2.39 -5.13
N GLY A 101 -0.49 3.10 -5.68
CA GLY A 101 -0.25 3.20 -7.13
C GLY A 101 -1.21 4.09 -7.91
N ASN A 102 -2.24 4.65 -7.30
CA ASN A 102 -3.20 5.57 -7.94
C ASN A 102 -2.78 7.02 -7.72
N GLN A 103 -2.72 7.81 -8.78
CA GLN A 103 -2.47 9.26 -8.69
C GLN A 103 -3.65 9.94 -8.02
N VAL A 104 -3.39 10.60 -6.90
CA VAL A 104 -4.41 11.29 -6.09
C VAL A 104 -4.24 12.81 -6.08
N VAL A 105 -3.03 13.28 -6.38
CA VAL A 105 -2.72 14.71 -6.58
C VAL A 105 -1.78 14.84 -7.76
N GLU A 106 -2.08 15.76 -8.66
CA GLU A 106 -1.24 16.15 -9.79
C GLU A 106 -0.72 17.57 -9.54
N GLY A 107 0.60 17.75 -9.65
CA GLY A 107 1.23 19.07 -9.65
C GLY A 107 1.09 19.85 -8.34
N LEU A 108 1.29 19.23 -7.19
CA LEU A 108 1.27 19.92 -5.91
C LEU A 108 2.44 20.90 -5.80
N ASP A 109 2.12 22.18 -5.66
CA ASP A 109 3.02 23.25 -5.22
C ASP A 109 2.55 23.73 -3.85
N VAL A 110 3.28 23.37 -2.80
CA VAL A 110 2.89 23.69 -1.41
C VAL A 110 3.01 25.21 -1.17
N PHE A 111 4.01 25.87 -1.77
CA PHE A 111 4.18 27.31 -1.61
C PHE A 111 3.03 28.09 -2.25
N ASP A 112 2.54 27.69 -3.41
CA ASP A 112 1.39 28.31 -4.08
C ASP A 112 0.10 28.17 -3.25
N ASN A 113 -0.04 27.03 -2.55
CA ASN A 113 -1.23 26.72 -1.76
C ASN A 113 -1.26 27.36 -0.36
N ALA A 114 -0.09 27.55 0.29
CA ALA A 114 -0.05 27.97 1.70
C ALA A 114 1.03 29.01 2.02
N SER A 115 1.85 29.41 1.08
CA SER A 115 3.05 30.24 1.27
C SER A 115 4.13 29.54 2.14
N ALA A 116 5.30 30.17 2.28
CA ALA A 116 6.37 29.63 3.11
C ALA A 116 5.99 29.64 4.60
N PHE A 117 6.55 28.68 5.34
CA PHE A 117 6.38 28.53 6.79
C PHE A 117 4.91 28.48 7.20
N SER A 118 4.08 27.83 6.44
CA SER A 118 2.66 27.63 6.72
C SER A 118 2.28 26.18 6.54
N LEU A 119 1.52 25.64 7.51
CA LEU A 119 1.02 24.28 7.41
C LEU A 119 -0.02 24.17 6.29
N TYR A 120 0.19 23.20 5.41
CA TYR A 120 -0.74 22.73 4.40
C TYR A 120 -1.03 21.25 4.59
N THR A 121 -2.29 20.87 4.63
CA THR A 121 -2.71 19.48 4.82
C THR A 121 -3.62 19.01 3.72
N ILE A 122 -3.44 17.76 3.29
CA ILE A 122 -4.33 17.08 2.35
C ILE A 122 -4.88 15.84 3.03
N ASN A 123 -6.20 15.68 2.99
CA ASN A 123 -6.90 14.55 3.58
C ASN A 123 -7.43 13.65 2.48
N PHE A 124 -7.18 12.35 2.62
CA PHE A 124 -7.70 11.30 1.77
C PHE A 124 -8.53 10.33 2.62
N ASN A 125 -9.63 9.85 2.09
CA ASN A 125 -10.51 8.89 2.77
C ASN A 125 -10.72 7.68 1.85
N ASN A 126 -11.12 6.56 2.44
CA ASN A 126 -11.40 5.32 1.71
C ASN A 126 -10.19 4.79 0.91
N ILE A 127 -8.98 4.92 1.45
CA ILE A 127 -7.79 4.31 0.85
C ILE A 127 -7.81 2.83 1.19
N GLU A 128 -8.00 2.00 0.17
CA GLU A 128 -8.05 0.55 0.33
C GLU A 128 -6.65 -0.05 0.29
N VAL A 129 -6.24 -0.71 1.38
CA VAL A 129 -4.97 -1.43 1.50
C VAL A 129 -5.26 -2.92 1.64
N LEU A 130 -4.87 -3.73 0.66
CA LEU A 130 -5.18 -5.15 0.59
C LEU A 130 -4.01 -6.05 0.99
N ASP A 131 -2.79 -5.65 0.67
CA ASP A 131 -1.57 -6.43 0.87
C ASP A 131 -0.92 -6.22 2.26
N GLY A 132 -1.47 -5.30 3.06
CA GLY A 132 -0.99 -4.97 4.39
C GLY A 132 0.18 -3.98 4.42
N ILE A 133 0.44 -3.28 3.31
CA ILE A 133 1.44 -2.22 3.22
C ILE A 133 0.81 -1.00 2.53
N LEU A 134 0.59 0.07 3.28
CA LEU A 134 0.20 1.35 2.69
C LEU A 134 1.41 1.99 2.01
N ASP A 135 1.32 2.20 0.70
CA ASP A 135 2.34 2.80 -0.15
C ASP A 135 1.98 4.27 -0.47
N ILE A 136 2.85 5.19 -0.08
CA ILE A 136 2.76 6.63 -0.36
C ILE A 136 3.93 6.98 -1.28
N HIS A 137 3.66 7.23 -2.56
CA HIS A 137 4.68 7.59 -3.54
C HIS A 137 4.56 9.06 -3.91
N LEU A 138 5.68 9.78 -3.85
CA LEU A 138 5.81 11.18 -4.24
C LEU A 138 6.74 11.27 -5.45
N SER A 139 6.32 11.93 -6.52
CA SER A 139 7.08 11.97 -7.78
C SER A 139 7.15 13.37 -8.35
N ALA A 140 8.35 13.81 -8.73
CA ALA A 140 8.59 15.06 -9.45
C ALA A 140 8.81 14.84 -10.95
N ASP A 141 8.69 13.63 -11.48
CA ASP A 141 9.19 13.23 -12.80
C ASP A 141 8.28 13.58 -13.99
N ILE A 142 7.08 14.09 -13.78
CA ILE A 142 6.02 14.07 -14.82
C ILE A 142 6.02 15.32 -15.72
N TYR A 143 6.70 16.38 -15.32
CA TYR A 143 6.53 17.67 -16.05
C TYR A 143 7.54 17.97 -17.16
N GLY A 144 8.49 17.09 -17.48
CA GLY A 144 9.40 17.27 -18.63
C GLY A 144 10.26 18.55 -18.62
N VAL A 145 10.14 19.33 -17.60
CA VAL A 145 10.93 20.54 -17.29
C VAL A 145 11.93 20.12 -16.23
N GLY A 146 13.05 19.59 -16.66
CA GLY A 146 14.17 19.11 -15.86
C GLY A 146 13.98 19.24 -14.36
N TYR A 147 14.25 18.16 -13.63
CA TYR A 147 14.15 18.05 -12.18
C TYR A 147 14.24 19.41 -11.48
N SER A 148 13.17 19.83 -10.80
CA SER A 148 13.39 20.76 -9.70
C SER A 148 14.43 20.10 -8.81
N ALA A 149 15.58 20.75 -8.61
CA ALA A 149 16.66 20.24 -7.74
C ALA A 149 16.13 19.99 -6.31
N ALA A 150 14.95 20.51 -6.03
CA ALA A 150 14.20 20.40 -4.81
C ALA A 150 13.70 18.98 -4.49
N GLY A 151 13.12 18.27 -5.47
CA GLY A 151 12.44 16.98 -5.26
C GLY A 151 11.21 17.09 -4.34
N PRO A 152 10.39 16.05 -4.26
CA PRO A 152 9.23 16.02 -3.36
C PRO A 152 9.66 15.99 -1.90
N PHE A 153 8.78 16.43 -1.01
CA PHE A 153 9.03 16.43 0.42
C PHE A 153 7.74 16.17 1.20
N ILE A 154 7.88 15.87 2.49
CA ILE A 154 6.76 15.69 3.41
C ILE A 154 7.23 15.95 4.85
N ASN A 155 6.37 16.55 5.70
CA ASN A 155 6.67 16.85 7.10
C ASN A 155 6.02 15.86 8.06
N ALA A 156 4.78 15.44 7.79
CA ALA A 156 4.13 14.46 8.66
C ALA A 156 3.11 13.59 7.90
N ILE A 157 2.91 12.39 8.41
CA ILE A 157 1.92 11.43 7.93
C ILE A 157 1.06 11.03 9.12
N GLU A 158 -0.27 11.11 8.96
CA GLU A 158 -1.21 10.53 9.90
C GLU A 158 -2.12 9.54 9.16
N VAL A 159 -2.24 8.34 9.71
CA VAL A 159 -3.04 7.24 9.15
C VAL A 159 -4.05 6.79 10.20
N MET A 160 -5.29 6.64 9.83
CA MET A 160 -6.34 6.10 10.70
C MET A 160 -7.13 5.01 9.99
N LEU A 161 -7.26 3.86 10.64
CA LEU A 161 -8.11 2.76 10.17
C LEU A 161 -9.58 3.17 10.25
N GLU A 162 -10.27 3.19 9.12
CA GLU A 162 -11.72 3.43 9.05
C GLU A 162 -12.49 2.10 9.20
N ASN A 163 -12.12 1.11 8.39
CA ASN A 163 -12.71 -0.21 8.43
C ASN A 163 -11.65 -1.29 8.24
N SER A 164 -11.59 -2.25 9.14
CA SER A 164 -10.71 -3.41 8.98
C SER A 164 -11.32 -4.44 8.05
N LEU A 165 -10.58 -4.82 7.01
CA LEU A 165 -10.92 -5.98 6.18
C LEU A 165 -10.51 -7.29 6.85
N LEU A 166 -9.74 -7.24 7.94
CA LEU A 166 -9.58 -8.38 8.85
C LEU A 166 -10.91 -8.54 9.58
N ALA A 167 -11.72 -9.46 9.12
CA ALA A 167 -13.04 -9.71 9.61
C ALA A 167 -13.15 -9.60 11.14
N SER A 168 -14.09 -8.80 11.61
CA SER A 168 -14.92 -9.23 12.74
C SER A 168 -15.24 -10.72 12.55
N PRO A 169 -15.12 -11.59 13.56
CA PRO A 169 -15.34 -13.04 13.39
C PRO A 169 -16.74 -13.40 12.88
N ASP A 170 -17.62 -12.44 12.68
CA ASP A 170 -19.02 -12.59 12.32
C ASP A 170 -19.42 -12.05 10.93
N VAL A 171 -18.51 -11.49 10.12
CA VAL A 171 -18.82 -11.24 8.72
C VAL A 171 -18.30 -12.45 7.92
N PRO A 172 -19.17 -13.32 7.40
CA PRO A 172 -18.73 -14.38 6.51
C PRO A 172 -18.03 -13.73 5.32
N ARG A 173 -16.75 -14.04 5.10
CA ARG A 173 -16.09 -13.67 3.83
C ARG A 173 -16.98 -14.18 2.73
N GLU A 174 -17.32 -13.31 1.78
CA GLU A 174 -18.17 -13.69 0.65
C GLU A 174 -17.62 -14.92 -0.07
N PHE A 175 -16.29 -15.10 -0.02
CA PHE A 175 -15.60 -16.30 -0.49
C PHE A 175 -14.28 -16.55 0.28
N SER A 176 -13.78 -17.77 0.24
CA SER A 176 -12.45 -18.14 0.74
C SER A 176 -11.87 -19.25 -0.12
N LEU A 177 -10.74 -18.97 -0.77
CA LEU A 177 -9.90 -20.01 -1.36
C LEU A 177 -9.02 -20.56 -0.23
N HIS A 178 -9.16 -21.85 0.05
CA HIS A 178 -8.34 -22.51 1.07
C HIS A 178 -7.05 -23.03 0.44
N LYS A 179 -6.04 -23.28 1.27
CA LYS A 179 -4.75 -23.80 0.78
C LYS A 179 -4.95 -25.10 0.02
N PRO A 180 -4.48 -25.19 -1.23
CA PRO A 180 -4.53 -26.42 -2.01
C PRO A 180 -3.75 -27.57 -1.34
N TYR A 181 -4.31 -28.77 -1.40
CA TYR A 181 -3.69 -29.94 -0.75
C TYR A 181 -3.85 -31.23 -1.60
N PRO A 182 -2.93 -32.20 -1.45
CA PRO A 182 -1.64 -32.07 -0.78
C PRO A 182 -0.72 -31.08 -1.53
N ASN A 183 0.19 -30.43 -0.81
CA ASN A 183 1.20 -29.57 -1.43
C ASN A 183 2.54 -29.75 -0.65
N PRO A 184 3.58 -30.35 -1.21
CA PRO A 184 3.70 -30.84 -2.61
C PRO A 184 2.75 -31.98 -2.97
N PHE A 185 2.44 -32.12 -4.27
CA PHE A 185 1.57 -33.20 -4.79
C PHE A 185 2.25 -33.96 -5.95
N ASN A 186 1.74 -35.17 -6.23
CA ASN A 186 2.29 -35.99 -7.31
C ASN A 186 1.47 -35.89 -8.60
N ASN A 187 0.18 -36.12 -8.53
CA ASN A 187 -0.65 -36.26 -9.71
C ASN A 187 -1.87 -35.35 -9.71
N THR A 188 -2.56 -35.28 -8.58
CA THR A 188 -3.78 -34.51 -8.41
C THR A 188 -3.70 -33.66 -7.15
N ILE A 189 -4.19 -32.44 -7.23
CA ILE A 189 -4.28 -31.51 -6.11
C ILE A 189 -5.72 -31.02 -5.97
N SER A 190 -6.21 -30.96 -4.75
CA SER A 190 -7.50 -30.35 -4.39
C SER A 190 -7.33 -28.87 -4.16
N ILE A 191 -8.27 -28.08 -4.66
CA ILE A 191 -8.35 -26.63 -4.53
C ILE A 191 -9.69 -26.30 -3.87
N PRO A 192 -9.76 -26.35 -2.52
CA PRO A 192 -11.02 -26.16 -1.81
C PRO A 192 -11.39 -24.70 -1.71
N MET A 193 -12.67 -24.43 -1.87
CA MET A 193 -13.25 -23.09 -1.83
C MET A 193 -14.54 -23.08 -1.01
N THR A 194 -14.74 -22.02 -0.26
CA THR A 194 -16.02 -21.72 0.38
C THR A 194 -16.58 -20.42 -0.20
N ASN A 195 -17.85 -20.43 -0.55
CA ASN A 195 -18.55 -19.29 -1.13
C ASN A 195 -19.83 -19.01 -0.32
N SER A 196 -19.96 -17.80 0.20
CA SER A 196 -21.10 -17.40 1.05
C SER A 196 -22.22 -16.74 0.27
N ILE A 197 -21.93 -16.24 -0.93
CA ILE A 197 -22.89 -15.65 -1.85
C ILE A 197 -22.67 -16.22 -3.26
N ARG A 198 -23.63 -16.05 -4.14
CA ARG A 198 -23.48 -16.40 -5.55
C ARG A 198 -22.43 -15.47 -6.19
N SER A 199 -21.37 -16.03 -6.78
CA SER A 199 -20.22 -15.31 -7.29
C SER A 199 -19.80 -15.78 -8.68
N ASP A 200 -19.27 -14.89 -9.49
CA ASP A 200 -18.55 -15.23 -10.71
C ASP A 200 -17.13 -15.65 -10.37
N VAL A 201 -16.75 -16.87 -10.73
CA VAL A 201 -15.48 -17.48 -10.32
C VAL A 201 -14.73 -17.98 -11.53
N VAL A 202 -13.44 -17.66 -11.60
CA VAL A 202 -12.46 -18.25 -12.52
C VAL A 202 -11.34 -18.85 -11.70
N ILE A 203 -10.98 -20.11 -11.96
CA ILE A 203 -9.82 -20.79 -11.37
C ILE A 203 -8.92 -21.27 -12.50
N GLU A 204 -7.68 -20.84 -12.53
CA GLU A 204 -6.71 -21.13 -13.57
C GLU A 204 -5.37 -21.55 -12.98
N ILE A 205 -4.63 -22.37 -13.73
CA ILE A 205 -3.28 -22.79 -13.38
C ILE A 205 -2.30 -22.12 -14.34
N PHE A 206 -1.25 -21.53 -13.78
CA PHE A 206 -0.15 -20.92 -14.51
C PHE A 206 1.19 -21.57 -14.14
N ASP A 207 2.13 -21.60 -15.07
CA ASP A 207 3.53 -21.89 -14.75
C ASP A 207 4.26 -20.61 -14.24
N ILE A 208 5.49 -20.78 -13.78
CA ILE A 208 6.31 -19.66 -13.26
C ILE A 208 6.68 -18.61 -14.32
N SER A 209 6.47 -18.88 -15.61
CA SER A 209 6.67 -17.89 -16.67
C SER A 209 5.42 -17.07 -16.98
N GLY A 210 4.33 -17.30 -16.22
CA GLY A 210 3.04 -16.64 -16.43
C GLY A 210 2.21 -17.22 -17.57
N ARG A 211 2.62 -18.36 -18.12
CA ARG A 211 1.84 -19.05 -19.16
C ARG A 211 0.71 -19.85 -18.52
N LYS A 212 -0.51 -19.63 -19.00
CA LYS A 212 -1.67 -20.41 -18.59
C LYS A 212 -1.56 -21.86 -19.05
N ILE A 213 -1.68 -22.78 -18.12
CA ILE A 213 -1.62 -24.23 -18.32
C ILE A 213 -3.03 -24.79 -18.51
N GLU A 214 -3.97 -24.42 -17.62
CA GLU A 214 -5.32 -24.96 -17.65
C GLU A 214 -6.30 -23.99 -16.95
N THR A 215 -7.55 -23.98 -17.41
CA THR A 215 -8.67 -23.35 -16.68
C THR A 215 -9.44 -24.46 -15.99
N ILE A 216 -9.45 -24.46 -14.66
CA ILE A 216 -10.10 -25.47 -13.83
C ILE A 216 -11.59 -25.21 -13.74
N PHE A 217 -11.95 -23.91 -13.62
CA PHE A 217 -13.35 -23.48 -13.54
C PHE A 217 -13.51 -22.07 -14.10
N ASN A 218 -14.62 -21.82 -14.77
CA ASN A 218 -15.04 -20.50 -15.22
C ASN A 218 -16.57 -20.48 -15.27
N GLY A 219 -17.19 -19.73 -14.36
CA GLY A 219 -18.65 -19.62 -14.31
C GLY A 219 -19.15 -19.15 -12.95
N GLN A 220 -20.49 -19.22 -12.78
CA GLN A 220 -21.13 -18.84 -11.54
C GLN A 220 -21.14 -20.00 -10.54
N LEU A 221 -20.73 -19.70 -9.32
CA LEU A 221 -20.74 -20.63 -8.20
C LEU A 221 -21.85 -20.25 -7.21
N GLN A 222 -22.66 -21.24 -6.85
CA GLN A 222 -23.67 -21.08 -5.79
C GLN A 222 -23.01 -21.10 -4.41
N THR A 223 -23.72 -20.64 -3.40
CA THR A 223 -23.27 -20.68 -2.00
C THR A 223 -22.94 -22.09 -1.56
N GLY A 224 -21.88 -22.23 -0.74
CA GLY A 224 -21.46 -23.50 -0.16
C GLY A 224 -19.97 -23.77 -0.31
N LYS A 225 -19.60 -25.00 0.04
CA LYS A 225 -18.21 -25.50 -0.14
C LYS A 225 -18.11 -26.23 -1.46
N LYS A 226 -17.03 -25.95 -2.19
CA LYS A 226 -16.67 -26.62 -3.43
C LYS A 226 -15.23 -27.04 -3.41
N ASP A 227 -14.94 -28.24 -3.89
CA ASP A 227 -13.57 -28.74 -4.06
C ASP A 227 -13.31 -28.93 -5.55
N PHE A 228 -12.38 -28.13 -6.10
CA PHE A 228 -11.93 -28.26 -7.47
C PHE A 228 -10.66 -29.13 -7.49
N GLN A 229 -10.45 -29.83 -8.58
CA GLN A 229 -9.27 -30.69 -8.70
C GLN A 229 -8.51 -30.38 -9.98
N TRP A 230 -7.20 -30.26 -9.85
CA TRP A 230 -6.31 -30.24 -10.99
C TRP A 230 -5.57 -31.56 -11.13
N ASN A 231 -5.72 -32.19 -12.30
CA ASN A 231 -4.98 -33.39 -12.67
C ASN A 231 -3.77 -33.01 -13.54
N ALA A 232 -2.59 -33.02 -12.91
CA ALA A 232 -1.33 -32.58 -13.53
C ALA A 232 -0.61 -33.68 -14.34
N ASN A 233 -1.30 -34.71 -14.82
CA ASN A 233 -0.68 -35.84 -15.53
C ASN A 233 0.19 -35.39 -16.71
N LYS A 234 -0.20 -34.34 -17.42
CA LYS A 234 0.49 -33.79 -18.59
C LYS A 234 1.51 -32.69 -18.25
N ALA A 235 1.57 -32.25 -17.02
CA ALA A 235 2.48 -31.19 -16.56
C ALA A 235 3.79 -31.81 -16.06
N SER A 236 4.92 -31.12 -16.19
CA SER A 236 6.23 -31.52 -15.67
C SER A 236 6.35 -31.17 -14.17
N SER A 237 7.24 -31.89 -13.45
CA SER A 237 7.59 -31.50 -12.09
C SER A 237 8.04 -30.04 -12.06
N GLY A 238 7.58 -29.28 -11.06
CA GLY A 238 7.87 -27.86 -10.94
C GLY A 238 6.90 -27.09 -10.08
N VAL A 239 7.09 -25.78 -10.02
CA VAL A 239 6.22 -24.83 -9.31
C VAL A 239 5.17 -24.30 -10.27
N TYR A 240 3.93 -24.24 -9.77
CA TYR A 240 2.79 -23.68 -10.47
C TYR A 240 2.06 -22.70 -9.56
N LEU A 241 1.24 -21.84 -10.14
CA LEU A 241 0.38 -20.88 -9.45
C LEU A 241 -1.08 -21.22 -9.75
N VAL A 242 -1.87 -21.39 -8.70
CA VAL A 242 -3.32 -21.38 -8.79
C VAL A 242 -3.76 -19.94 -8.73
N HIS A 243 -4.33 -19.42 -9.79
CA HIS A 243 -4.95 -18.11 -9.85
C HIS A 243 -6.45 -18.27 -9.66
N SER A 244 -7.03 -17.49 -8.76
CA SER A 244 -8.48 -17.36 -8.63
C SER A 244 -8.88 -15.90 -8.83
N LEU A 245 -9.91 -15.71 -9.65
CA LEU A 245 -10.59 -14.42 -9.84
C LEU A 245 -12.04 -14.60 -9.42
N ILE A 246 -12.49 -13.85 -8.41
CA ILE A 246 -13.81 -14.00 -7.82
C ILE A 246 -14.42 -12.61 -7.66
N ASN A 247 -15.53 -12.34 -8.35
CA ASN A 247 -16.20 -11.03 -8.40
C ASN A 247 -15.24 -9.86 -8.73
N GLY A 248 -14.15 -10.13 -9.49
CA GLY A 248 -13.12 -9.14 -9.83
C GLY A 248 -11.91 -9.12 -8.89
N GLU A 249 -11.95 -9.79 -7.75
CA GLU A 249 -10.80 -9.93 -6.86
C GLU A 249 -9.91 -11.10 -7.26
N SER A 250 -8.60 -10.85 -7.33
CA SER A 250 -7.60 -11.80 -7.79
C SER A 250 -6.75 -12.30 -6.64
N SER A 251 -6.51 -13.61 -6.56
CA SER A 251 -5.55 -14.19 -5.62
C SER A 251 -4.72 -15.31 -6.24
N TYR A 252 -3.54 -15.58 -5.65
CA TYR A 252 -2.61 -16.59 -6.14
C TYR A 252 -2.15 -17.49 -5.00
N GLU A 253 -2.16 -18.82 -5.25
CA GLU A 253 -1.60 -19.81 -4.35
C GLU A 253 -0.51 -20.63 -5.05
N LYS A 254 0.65 -20.76 -4.39
CA LYS A 254 1.78 -21.52 -4.90
C LYS A 254 1.62 -23.00 -4.60
N ILE A 255 1.78 -23.82 -5.64
CA ILE A 255 1.74 -25.28 -5.54
C ILE A 255 2.98 -25.92 -6.17
N MET A 256 3.38 -27.10 -5.68
CA MET A 256 4.57 -27.81 -6.14
C MET A 256 4.21 -29.23 -6.58
N LEU A 257 4.42 -29.52 -7.88
CA LEU A 257 4.28 -30.84 -8.47
C LEU A 257 5.60 -31.59 -8.40
N ILE A 258 5.57 -32.80 -7.84
CA ILE A 258 6.72 -33.73 -7.77
C ILE A 258 6.28 -35.06 -8.39
N LYS A 259 6.90 -35.44 -9.51
CA LYS A 259 6.72 -36.74 -10.17
C LYS A 259 7.92 -37.63 -9.95
#